data_d8e9ff00c4a04a89eed4b436df792a70
#
_entry.id   d8e9ff00c4a04a89eed4b436df792a70
#
_cell.length_a   1.000
_cell.length_b   1.000
_cell.length_c   1.000
_cell.angle_alpha   90.00
_cell.angle_beta   90.00
_cell.angle_gamma   90.00
#
_symmetry.space_group_name_H-M   'P 1'
#
loop_
_entity.id
_entity.type
_entity.pdbx_description
1 polymer ?
#
loop_
_entity_poly.entity_id
_entity_poly.type
_entity_poly.pdbx_seq_one_letter_code
_entity_poly.pdbx_strand_id
1 'polypeptide(L)'
;MLLTMILLAVLYLAFLAVLVSQGVNNILIILFIGGFMLLQYYYSDKMILSTMGAKMVSESEAPELHQIVSRLCAIADLPMPKIAVVNSSMPNAFATGRNQKNAVVAVTTGIMQKLDHSELEAVLAHELTHVKNRDMMVMTIATFLSSMAQILVRSMPF
;
A
#
# COMPACT_ATOMS: atom_id res chain seq x y z
N MET A 1 -6.39 -9.99 13.80
CA MET A 1 -5.08 -10.01 13.13
C MET A 1 -4.32 -11.32 13.34
N LEU A 2 -4.07 -11.77 14.57
CA LEU A 2 -3.33 -13.02 14.80
C LEU A 2 -4.00 -14.25 14.15
N LEU A 3 -5.31 -14.39 14.30
CA LEU A 3 -6.07 -15.50 13.72
C LEU A 3 -6.01 -15.53 12.19
N THR A 4 -6.09 -14.39 11.53
CA THR A 4 -5.99 -14.28 10.06
C THR A 4 -4.59 -14.63 9.57
N MET A 5 -3.55 -14.23 10.30
CA MET A 5 -2.17 -14.60 9.98
C MET A 5 -1.92 -16.10 10.13
N ILE A 6 -2.47 -16.71 11.20
CA ILE A 6 -2.39 -18.16 11.41
C ILE A 6 -3.13 -18.91 10.29
N LEU A 7 -4.34 -18.47 9.93
CA LEU A 7 -5.12 -19.09 8.86
C LEU A 7 -4.40 -19.03 7.51
N LEU A 8 -3.81 -17.88 7.17
CA LEU A 8 -3.01 -17.72 5.95
C LEU A 8 -1.76 -18.59 5.97
N ALA A 9 -1.07 -18.65 7.10
CA ALA A 9 0.10 -19.52 7.24
C ALA A 9 -0.26 -21.00 7.06
N VAL A 10 -1.37 -21.46 7.66
CA VAL A 10 -1.87 -22.83 7.49
C VAL A 10 -2.23 -23.11 6.04
N LEU A 11 -2.92 -22.19 5.37
CA LEU A 11 -3.27 -22.32 3.95
C LEU A 11 -2.02 -22.42 3.06
N TYR A 12 -1.02 -21.59 3.34
CA TYR A 12 0.26 -21.59 2.61
C TYR A 12 1.01 -22.91 2.82
N LEU A 13 1.08 -23.40 4.06
CA LEU A 13 1.73 -24.66 4.39
C LEU A 13 1.00 -25.87 3.74
N ALA A 14 -0.33 -25.84 3.73
CA ALA A 14 -1.13 -26.86 3.06
C ALA A 14 -0.86 -26.88 1.54
N PHE A 15 -0.80 -25.69 0.92
CA PHE A 15 -0.48 -25.57 -0.50
C PHE A 15 0.94 -26.10 -0.81
N LEU A 16 1.93 -25.76 0.01
CA LEU A 16 3.29 -26.28 -0.12
C LEU A 16 3.33 -27.82 0.04
N ALA A 17 2.60 -28.35 1.03
CA ALA A 17 2.53 -29.80 1.25
C ALA A 17 1.95 -30.53 0.02
N VAL A 18 0.94 -29.95 -0.63
CA VAL A 18 0.38 -30.49 -1.89
C VAL A 18 1.43 -30.47 -2.99
N LEU A 19 2.18 -29.39 -3.20
CA LEU A 19 3.22 -29.32 -4.23
C LEU A 19 4.31 -30.36 -4.00
N VAL A 20 4.75 -30.53 -2.76
CA VAL A 20 5.75 -31.54 -2.39
C VAL A 20 5.20 -32.97 -2.61
N SER A 21 3.94 -33.22 -2.26
CA SER A 21 3.29 -34.53 -2.46
C SER A 21 3.13 -34.91 -3.95
N GLN A 22 3.03 -33.92 -4.82
CA GLN A 22 3.00 -34.10 -6.27
C GLN A 22 4.39 -34.31 -6.89
N GLY A 23 5.45 -34.39 -6.07
CA GLY A 23 6.81 -34.64 -6.55
C GLY A 23 7.47 -33.42 -7.22
N VAL A 24 6.96 -32.22 -7.00
CA VAL A 24 7.59 -30.99 -7.51
C VAL A 24 8.94 -30.81 -6.83
N ASN A 25 9.98 -30.56 -7.62
CA ASN A 25 11.33 -30.39 -7.11
C ASN A 25 11.39 -29.22 -6.10
N ASN A 26 11.89 -29.49 -4.89
CA ASN A 26 11.97 -28.51 -3.80
C ASN A 26 12.74 -27.25 -4.20
N ILE A 27 13.77 -27.36 -5.06
CA ILE A 27 14.54 -26.22 -5.57
C ILE A 27 13.64 -25.30 -6.41
N LEU A 28 12.80 -25.87 -7.28
CA LEU A 28 11.84 -25.11 -8.08
C LEU A 28 10.81 -24.40 -7.21
N ILE A 29 10.34 -25.04 -6.14
CA ILE A 29 9.41 -24.43 -5.18
C ILE A 29 10.08 -23.23 -4.49
N ILE A 30 11.32 -23.38 -4.01
CA ILE A 30 12.06 -22.30 -3.37
C ILE A 30 12.32 -21.14 -4.34
N LEU A 31 12.71 -21.42 -5.57
CA LEU A 31 12.93 -20.40 -6.59
C LEU A 31 11.65 -19.67 -6.96
N PHE A 32 10.53 -20.39 -7.07
CA PHE A 32 9.23 -19.79 -7.35
C PHE A 32 8.76 -18.88 -6.22
N ILE A 33 8.82 -19.35 -4.97
CA ILE A 33 8.44 -18.55 -3.78
C ILE A 33 9.34 -17.35 -3.64
N GLY A 34 10.67 -17.54 -3.73
CA GLY A 34 11.64 -16.45 -3.62
C GLY A 34 11.45 -15.41 -4.74
N GLY A 35 11.26 -15.84 -5.97
CA GLY A 35 10.98 -14.98 -7.11
C GLY A 35 9.66 -14.21 -6.94
N PHE A 36 8.61 -14.88 -6.47
CA PHE A 36 7.31 -14.26 -6.22
C PHE A 36 7.39 -13.23 -5.08
N MET A 37 8.09 -13.55 -3.99
CA MET A 37 8.32 -12.59 -2.88
C MET A 37 9.11 -11.37 -3.33
N LEU A 38 10.13 -11.55 -4.16
CA LEU A 38 10.89 -10.44 -4.74
C LEU A 38 10.01 -9.57 -5.64
N LEU A 39 9.23 -10.17 -6.53
CA LEU A 39 8.27 -9.44 -7.36
C LEU A 39 7.26 -8.67 -6.52
N GLN A 40 6.68 -9.30 -5.52
CA GLN A 40 5.75 -8.66 -4.59
C GLN A 40 6.39 -7.50 -3.84
N TYR A 41 7.62 -7.66 -3.37
CA TYR A 41 8.36 -6.59 -2.68
C TYR A 41 8.61 -5.38 -3.59
N TYR A 42 8.99 -5.59 -4.86
CA TYR A 42 9.31 -4.50 -5.78
C TYR A 42 8.09 -3.83 -6.41
N TYR A 43 6.98 -4.54 -6.56
CA TYR A 43 5.82 -4.05 -7.31
C TYR A 43 4.58 -3.78 -6.47
N SER A 44 4.57 -4.12 -5.17
CA SER A 44 3.40 -3.97 -4.30
C SER A 44 2.86 -2.53 -4.24
N ASP A 45 3.73 -1.54 -4.13
CA ASP A 45 3.38 -0.12 -4.12
C ASP A 45 2.74 0.31 -5.46
N LYS A 46 3.33 -0.08 -6.58
CA LYS A 46 2.79 0.23 -7.92
C LYS A 46 1.46 -0.45 -8.18
N MET A 47 1.31 -1.69 -7.73
CA MET A 47 0.05 -2.44 -7.88
C MET A 47 -1.08 -1.78 -7.10
N ILE A 48 -0.86 -1.36 -5.86
CA ILE A 48 -1.87 -0.67 -5.04
C ILE A 48 -2.28 0.64 -5.70
N LEU A 49 -1.33 1.47 -6.09
CA LEU A 49 -1.61 2.74 -6.74
C LEU A 49 -2.39 2.54 -8.05
N SER A 50 -2.00 1.56 -8.86
CA SER A 50 -2.70 1.23 -10.11
C SER A 50 -4.11 0.71 -9.85
N THR A 51 -4.30 -0.18 -8.87
CA THR A 51 -5.62 -0.75 -8.52
C THR A 51 -6.58 0.34 -8.02
N MET A 52 -6.06 1.34 -7.31
CA MET A 52 -6.84 2.46 -6.81
C MET A 52 -7.01 3.58 -7.84
N GLY A 53 -6.42 3.47 -9.03
CA GLY A 53 -6.44 4.51 -10.05
C GLY A 53 -5.71 5.79 -9.61
N ALA A 54 -4.68 5.65 -8.78
CA ALA A 54 -3.91 6.77 -8.27
C ALA A 54 -3.05 7.39 -9.39
N LYS A 55 -3.19 8.69 -9.58
CA LYS A 55 -2.39 9.48 -10.52
C LYS A 55 -1.32 10.25 -9.74
N MET A 56 -0.05 10.07 -10.10
CA MET A 56 1.04 10.91 -9.58
C MET A 56 0.82 12.35 -10.03
N VAL A 57 0.95 13.28 -9.11
CA VAL A 57 0.78 14.70 -9.37
C VAL A 57 2.07 15.45 -9.07
N SER A 58 2.42 16.37 -9.96
CA SER A 58 3.55 17.27 -9.80
C SER A 58 3.19 18.45 -8.89
N GLU A 59 4.20 19.21 -8.46
CA GLU A 59 4.01 20.43 -7.67
C GLU A 59 3.16 21.47 -8.42
N SER A 60 3.29 21.55 -9.75
CA SER A 60 2.48 22.44 -10.58
C SER A 60 1.00 22.01 -10.68
N GLU A 61 0.71 20.70 -10.54
CA GLU A 61 -0.67 20.16 -10.59
C GLU A 61 -1.39 20.23 -9.24
N ALA A 62 -0.65 20.12 -8.13
CA ALA A 62 -1.21 20.16 -6.78
C ALA A 62 -0.28 20.92 -5.81
N PRO A 63 -0.11 22.26 -5.99
CA PRO A 63 0.87 23.03 -5.24
C PRO A 63 0.59 23.05 -3.74
N GLU A 64 -0.67 23.19 -3.33
CA GLU A 64 -1.07 23.21 -1.91
C GLU A 64 -0.72 21.89 -1.22
N LEU A 65 -1.01 20.77 -1.84
CA LEU A 65 -0.72 19.43 -1.30
C LEU A 65 0.79 19.20 -1.16
N HIS A 66 1.57 19.61 -2.17
CA HIS A 66 3.03 19.56 -2.12
C HIS A 66 3.61 20.44 -1.02
N GLN A 67 3.06 21.64 -0.81
CA GLN A 67 3.49 22.55 0.24
C GLN A 67 3.26 21.98 1.64
N ILE A 68 2.07 21.41 1.89
CA ILE A 68 1.74 20.77 3.18
C ILE A 68 2.71 19.62 3.45
N VAL A 69 2.85 18.68 2.51
CA VAL A 69 3.70 17.49 2.68
C VAL A 69 5.16 17.88 2.85
N SER A 70 5.67 18.84 2.07
CA SER A 70 7.04 19.31 2.18
C SER A 70 7.35 19.91 3.55
N ARG A 71 6.44 20.72 4.08
CA ARG A 71 6.57 21.30 5.44
C ARG A 71 6.59 20.21 6.51
N LEU A 72 5.68 19.26 6.43
CA LEU A 72 5.60 18.14 7.38
C LEU A 72 6.85 17.25 7.32
N CYS A 73 7.36 16.98 6.12
CA CYS A 73 8.59 16.22 5.94
C CYS A 73 9.81 16.95 6.54
N ALA A 74 9.89 18.26 6.38
CA ALA A 74 10.97 19.05 6.98
C ALA A 74 10.94 19.00 8.53
N ILE A 75 9.74 19.04 9.14
CA ILE A 75 9.58 18.92 10.60
C ILE A 75 9.92 17.50 11.07
N ALA A 76 9.53 16.47 10.31
CA ALA A 76 9.71 15.07 10.70
C ALA A 76 11.09 14.49 10.36
N ASP A 77 11.95 15.26 9.66
CA ASP A 77 13.23 14.79 9.09
C ASP A 77 13.03 13.57 8.17
N LEU A 78 12.12 13.72 7.22
CA LEU A 78 11.77 12.71 6.24
C LEU A 78 12.12 13.16 4.82
N PRO A 79 12.56 12.23 3.95
CA PRO A 79 12.66 12.53 2.52
C PRO A 79 11.25 12.80 1.96
N MET A 80 11.15 13.73 1.02
CA MET A 80 9.89 14.07 0.34
C MET A 80 9.33 12.84 -0.38
N PRO A 81 8.13 12.33 -0.02
CA PRO A 81 7.49 11.25 -0.72
C PRO A 81 6.93 11.72 -2.07
N LYS A 82 6.65 10.80 -2.96
CA LYS A 82 5.83 11.10 -4.13
C LYS A 82 4.39 11.33 -3.70
N ILE A 83 3.70 12.19 -4.42
CA ILE A 83 2.30 12.52 -4.13
C ILE A 83 1.41 11.99 -5.24
N ALA A 84 0.31 11.36 -4.87
CA ALA A 84 -0.68 10.86 -5.80
C ALA A 84 -2.09 11.29 -5.41
N VAL A 85 -2.95 11.47 -6.38
CA VAL A 85 -4.37 11.76 -6.19
C VAL A 85 -5.20 10.64 -6.79
N VAL A 86 -6.16 10.16 -6.02
CA VAL A 86 -7.14 9.16 -6.42
C VAL A 86 -8.47 9.84 -6.69
N ASN A 87 -9.03 9.65 -7.87
CA ASN A 87 -10.36 10.19 -8.17
C ASN A 87 -11.45 9.31 -7.54
N SER A 88 -11.82 9.66 -6.32
CA SER A 88 -12.85 8.97 -5.54
C SER A 88 -13.56 9.95 -4.63
N SER A 89 -14.88 9.86 -4.56
CA SER A 89 -15.72 10.66 -3.65
C SER A 89 -15.59 10.19 -2.18
N MET A 90 -15.12 8.97 -1.95
CA MET A 90 -14.87 8.46 -0.60
C MET A 90 -13.64 9.16 -0.01
N PRO A 91 -13.79 9.91 1.12
CA PRO A 91 -12.66 10.59 1.73
C PRO A 91 -11.67 9.56 2.30
N ASN A 92 -10.45 9.59 1.79
CA ASN A 92 -9.37 8.71 2.25
C ASN A 92 -8.00 9.33 1.95
N ALA A 93 -7.02 9.04 2.81
CA ALA A 93 -5.61 9.28 2.59
C ALA A 93 -4.83 8.06 3.07
N PHE A 94 -3.71 7.75 2.44
CA PHE A 94 -2.85 6.64 2.85
C PHE A 94 -1.42 6.84 2.37
N ALA A 95 -0.48 6.29 3.13
CA ALA A 95 0.90 6.19 2.72
C ALA A 95 1.24 4.75 2.32
N THR A 96 1.96 4.59 1.23
CA THR A 96 2.44 3.30 0.73
C THR A 96 3.89 3.40 0.29
N GLY A 97 4.55 2.26 0.14
CA GLY A 97 5.93 2.21 -0.32
C GLY A 97 6.76 1.20 0.46
N ARG A 98 7.84 0.75 -0.14
CA ARG A 98 8.73 -0.25 0.47
C ARG A 98 9.70 0.33 1.52
N ASN A 99 9.97 1.63 1.45
CA ASN A 99 10.81 2.37 2.40
C ASN A 99 10.56 3.87 2.29
N GLN A 100 11.13 4.66 3.21
CA GLN A 100 10.98 6.11 3.27
C GLN A 100 11.37 6.82 1.96
N LYS A 101 12.41 6.36 1.25
CA LYS A 101 12.88 6.95 -0.02
C LYS A 101 11.93 6.69 -1.20
N ASN A 102 11.15 5.62 -1.11
CA ASN A 102 10.19 5.21 -2.14
C ASN A 102 8.75 5.33 -1.64
N ALA A 103 8.52 6.18 -0.64
CA ALA A 103 7.19 6.43 -0.12
C ALA A 103 6.34 7.20 -1.12
N VAL A 104 5.06 6.89 -1.13
CA VAL A 104 4.02 7.60 -1.86
C VAL A 104 2.90 7.92 -0.88
N VAL A 105 2.51 9.17 -0.82
CA VAL A 105 1.32 9.62 -0.09
C VAL A 105 0.21 9.86 -1.10
N ALA A 106 -0.89 9.16 -0.94
CA ALA A 106 -2.04 9.26 -1.81
C ALA A 106 -3.23 9.84 -1.06
N VAL A 107 -3.94 10.75 -1.70
CA VAL A 107 -5.17 11.37 -1.19
C VAL A 107 -6.28 11.22 -2.22
N THR A 108 -7.52 11.10 -1.76
CA THR A 108 -8.67 11.08 -2.65
C THR A 108 -9.19 12.51 -2.90
N THR A 109 -9.83 12.71 -4.04
CA THR A 109 -10.54 13.98 -4.31
C THR A 109 -11.62 14.25 -3.25
N GLY A 110 -12.24 13.20 -2.71
CA GLY A 110 -13.25 13.32 -1.66
C GLY A 110 -12.73 13.89 -0.35
N ILE A 111 -11.51 13.51 0.09
CA ILE A 111 -10.93 14.08 1.32
C ILE A 111 -10.52 15.55 1.11
N MET A 112 -9.95 15.87 -0.05
CA MET A 112 -9.54 17.23 -0.41
C MET A 112 -10.73 18.20 -0.50
N GLN A 113 -11.92 17.71 -0.87
CA GLN A 113 -13.14 18.51 -0.92
C GLN A 113 -13.83 18.65 0.43
N LYS A 114 -13.62 17.69 1.33
CA LYS A 114 -14.35 17.59 2.59
C LYS A 114 -13.61 18.28 3.76
N LEU A 115 -12.30 18.24 3.75
CA LEU A 115 -11.45 18.78 4.81
C LEU A 115 -10.93 20.18 4.44
N ASP A 116 -10.82 21.03 5.44
CA ASP A 116 -10.06 22.27 5.32
C ASP A 116 -8.55 22.02 5.33
N HIS A 117 -7.77 23.08 5.10
CA HIS A 117 -6.32 23.00 5.03
C HIS A 117 -5.69 22.41 6.31
N SER A 118 -6.19 22.81 7.48
CA SER A 118 -5.63 22.37 8.78
C SER A 118 -6.00 20.92 9.10
N GLU A 119 -7.21 20.51 8.74
CA GLU A 119 -7.69 19.15 8.89
C GLU A 119 -6.93 18.18 7.94
N LEU A 120 -6.73 18.60 6.68
CA LEU A 120 -5.96 17.84 5.73
C LEU A 120 -4.50 17.69 6.16
N GLU A 121 -3.89 18.76 6.68
CA GLU A 121 -2.55 18.72 7.24
C GLU A 121 -2.44 17.72 8.41
N ALA A 122 -3.41 17.68 9.32
CA ALA A 122 -3.42 16.75 10.43
C ALA A 122 -3.49 15.30 9.97
N VAL A 123 -4.32 15.01 8.97
CA VAL A 123 -4.40 13.66 8.36
C VAL A 123 -3.08 13.28 7.70
N LEU A 124 -2.50 14.18 6.91
CA LEU A 124 -1.22 13.92 6.23
C LEU A 124 -0.06 13.75 7.22
N ALA A 125 -0.07 14.49 8.34
CA ALA A 125 0.91 14.31 9.42
C ALA A 125 0.80 12.90 10.02
N HIS A 126 -0.43 12.41 10.20
CA HIS A 126 -0.66 11.04 10.67
C HIS A 126 -0.10 10.00 9.69
N GLU A 127 -0.39 10.12 8.39
CA GLU A 127 0.11 9.22 7.35
C GLU A 127 1.64 9.25 7.24
N LEU A 128 2.26 10.43 7.38
CA LEU A 128 3.72 10.56 7.39
C LEU A 128 4.37 9.93 8.64
N THR A 129 3.64 9.78 9.74
CA THR A 129 4.11 9.02 10.91
C THR A 129 4.33 7.55 10.55
N HIS A 130 3.47 6.96 9.73
CA HIS A 130 3.65 5.59 9.21
C HIS A 130 4.88 5.48 8.31
N VAL A 131 5.16 6.51 7.50
CA VAL A 131 6.41 6.59 6.72
C VAL A 131 7.63 6.62 7.63
N LYS A 132 7.59 7.44 8.69
CA LYS A 132 8.68 7.58 9.66
C LYS A 132 8.96 6.27 10.40
N ASN A 133 7.93 5.60 10.85
CA ASN A 133 8.02 4.35 11.63
C ASN A 133 8.34 3.13 10.78
N ARG A 134 8.39 3.26 9.44
CA ARG A 134 8.65 2.18 8.48
C ARG A 134 7.64 1.04 8.53
N ASP A 135 6.43 1.29 8.99
CA ASP A 135 5.34 0.31 9.05
C ASP A 135 4.47 0.27 7.78
N MET A 136 4.78 1.12 6.79
CA MET A 136 4.13 1.15 5.48
C MET A 136 4.07 -0.21 4.79
N MET A 137 5.13 -1.02 4.92
CA MET A 137 5.20 -2.33 4.27
C MET A 137 4.12 -3.27 4.80
N VAL A 138 3.89 -3.26 6.12
CA VAL A 138 2.84 -4.06 6.76
C VAL A 138 1.46 -3.55 6.32
N MET A 139 1.25 -2.25 6.28
CA MET A 139 0.00 -1.65 5.83
C MET A 139 -0.25 -1.90 4.34
N THR A 140 0.78 -1.80 3.51
CA THR A 140 0.73 -2.09 2.08
C THR A 140 0.28 -3.53 1.82
N ILE A 141 0.86 -4.49 2.53
CA ILE A 141 0.48 -5.91 2.43
C ILE A 141 -0.97 -6.12 2.91
N ALA A 142 -1.36 -5.50 4.03
CA ALA A 142 -2.71 -5.60 4.57
C ALA A 142 -3.75 -5.02 3.61
N THR A 143 -3.48 -3.87 3.01
CA THR A 143 -4.35 -3.22 2.03
C THR A 143 -4.47 -4.06 0.75
N PHE A 144 -3.36 -4.62 0.27
CA PHE A 144 -3.36 -5.52 -0.89
C PHE A 144 -4.21 -6.77 -0.64
N LEU A 145 -4.04 -7.43 0.50
CA LEU A 145 -4.84 -8.61 0.88
C LEU A 145 -6.33 -8.26 1.00
N SER A 146 -6.66 -7.12 1.58
CA SER A 146 -8.05 -6.64 1.67
C SER A 146 -8.65 -6.38 0.29
N SER A 147 -7.89 -5.78 -0.62
CA SER A 147 -8.33 -5.51 -2.00
C SER A 147 -8.55 -6.81 -2.78
N MET A 148 -7.65 -7.79 -2.63
CA MET A 148 -7.80 -9.11 -3.24
C MET A 148 -9.03 -9.85 -2.71
N ALA A 149 -9.27 -9.80 -1.40
CA ALA A 149 -10.47 -10.38 -0.79
C ALA A 149 -11.75 -9.75 -1.34
N GLN A 150 -11.79 -8.43 -1.51
CA GLN A 150 -12.93 -7.72 -2.10
C GLN A 150 -13.18 -8.12 -3.57
N ILE A 151 -12.12 -8.28 -4.36
CA ILE A 151 -12.23 -8.72 -5.76
C ILE A 151 -12.79 -10.14 -5.80
N LEU A 152 -12.27 -11.06 -4.96
CA LEU A 152 -12.76 -12.43 -4.87
C LEU A 152 -14.24 -12.49 -4.48
N VAL A 153 -14.66 -11.73 -3.48
CA VAL A 153 -16.08 -11.67 -3.07
C VAL A 153 -16.96 -11.13 -4.19
N ARG A 154 -16.51 -10.11 -4.94
CA ARG A 154 -17.27 -9.57 -6.08
C ARG A 154 -17.32 -10.51 -7.27
N SER A 155 -16.34 -11.39 -7.45
CA SER A 155 -16.28 -12.35 -8.56
C SER A 155 -17.02 -13.65 -8.30
N MET A 156 -17.49 -13.89 -7.06
CA MET A 156 -18.34 -15.04 -6.74
C MET A 156 -19.76 -14.78 -7.24
N PRO A 157 -20.27 -15.63 -8.17
CA PRO A 157 -21.68 -15.58 -8.54
C PRO A 157 -22.50 -16.09 -7.35
N PHE A 158 -23.30 -15.23 -6.76
CA PHE A 158 -24.38 -15.60 -5.86
C PHE A 158 -25.63 -15.90 -6.66
#